data_b2b054c0a63e0dbc40f93a1887d8fc96
#
_entry.id   b2b054c0a63e0dbc40f93a1887d8fc96
#
_cell.length_a   1.000
_cell.length_b   1.000
_cell.length_c   1.000
_cell.angle_alpha   90.00
_cell.angle_beta   90.00
_cell.angle_gamma   90.00
#
_symmetry.space_group_name_H-M   'P 1'
#
loop_
_entity.id
_entity.type
_entity.pdbx_description
1 polymer ?
#
loop_
_entity_poly.entity_id
_entity_poly.type
_entity_poly.pdbx_seq_one_letter_code
_entity_poly.pdbx_strand_id
1 'polypeptide(L)'
;MKTVQLVGLVGWILQFLLRTEAVAQISLRFDLNRKNIERQAASLPADSPWKNKPFLCYVVPALSPIRRLPDTLPPDGVIDNKLMLVGAIGEFVPASFILCPLQEVRKLELKVSPLTLMGQEKKKSEIPVENVDIRVVKVWWQTGTAWGSYFGDPTRREVIPELLLHDENLIKVDWEKRENYLRVDYPEGPQYVWISAPPEVDDGKFDHHTEPVSDSKVLLPVRLLAGENKQFWLTIKILEKTSAGLYEGKIDLVADGKVSGSLIIRLQVLPFSLPEPKTYYDLKKPFYSFMYNNCDLYTHLSLNGGDRELAERKLRAEMKNMIEHNLFQYLQRSIRLFDAENKKIFIRNLELVKEAGFKPPLFDAFVSSGSFWFPPETTETYQKYLKDAGEALQLIEKILGHRQVYFFGYDEPGRSTLLAERQGWKDLQKIGAKIYSTARTRSHFPLIGYAENFVNCPENKREMAEKWHLLNHNIASYATPHTGPENPDFVRRTHGLILYKANFDGTGNYKYYDQHKIWNDFASYQYRGFNMVYPTRTGVIDTIQWEGFRAGIDDIRYATELKIMAEKAIASGKLDAVYLAKKALIWLEETDEKKADLDTVRLEMINYILRLRDLLAEGKQ
;
A
#
# COMPACT_ATOMS: atom_id res chain seq x y z
N MET A 1 54.91 5.09 21.95
CA MET A 1 53.86 6.14 22.11
C MET A 1 53.75 7.12 20.94
N LYS A 2 54.81 7.55 20.27
CA LYS A 2 54.70 8.51 19.13
C LYS A 2 54.02 7.96 17.86
N THR A 3 54.13 6.67 17.57
CA THR A 3 53.56 6.05 16.34
C THR A 3 52.04 5.88 16.41
N VAL A 4 51.46 5.63 17.58
CA VAL A 4 49.99 5.47 17.75
C VAL A 4 49.28 6.83 17.64
N GLN A 5 49.89 7.91 18.06
CA GLN A 5 49.34 9.26 17.91
C GLN A 5 49.32 9.72 16.44
N LEU A 6 50.32 9.32 15.64
CA LEU A 6 50.39 9.68 14.21
C LEU A 6 49.31 8.97 13.39
N VAL A 7 49.04 7.68 13.67
CA VAL A 7 47.98 6.90 12.98
C VAL A 7 46.58 7.44 13.32
N GLY A 8 46.35 7.84 14.57
CA GLY A 8 45.11 8.51 14.99
C GLY A 8 44.87 9.85 14.26
N LEU A 9 45.91 10.67 14.14
CA LEU A 9 45.84 11.99 13.50
C LEU A 9 45.58 11.86 11.97
N VAL A 10 46.24 10.92 11.30
CA VAL A 10 46.04 10.63 9.87
C VAL A 10 44.64 10.10 9.64
N GLY A 11 44.11 9.22 10.49
CA GLY A 11 42.73 8.73 10.43
C GLY A 11 41.71 9.86 10.59
N TRP A 12 41.94 10.80 11.52
CA TRP A 12 41.08 11.98 11.71
C TRP A 12 41.11 12.95 10.51
N ILE A 13 42.30 13.19 9.95
CA ILE A 13 42.45 14.04 8.76
C ILE A 13 41.78 13.40 7.55
N LEU A 14 41.93 12.08 7.34
CA LEU A 14 41.25 11.35 6.24
C LEU A 14 39.72 11.39 6.41
N GLN A 15 39.21 11.17 7.60
CA GLN A 15 37.76 11.29 7.87
C GLN A 15 37.26 12.73 7.68
N PHE A 16 38.04 13.73 8.07
CA PHE A 16 37.68 15.13 7.86
C PHE A 16 37.67 15.51 6.37
N LEU A 17 38.65 15.04 5.59
CA LEU A 17 38.70 15.25 4.14
C LEU A 17 37.57 14.54 3.39
N LEU A 18 37.26 13.29 3.75
CA LEU A 18 36.13 12.55 3.19
C LEU A 18 34.78 13.21 3.51
N ARG A 19 34.63 13.79 4.71
CA ARG A 19 33.44 14.57 5.09
C ARG A 19 33.29 15.85 4.28
N THR A 20 34.37 16.61 4.11
CA THR A 20 34.33 17.85 3.33
C THR A 20 34.01 17.59 1.85
N GLU A 21 34.50 16.49 1.27
CA GLU A 21 34.14 16.09 -0.10
C GLU A 21 32.67 15.69 -0.22
N ALA A 22 32.12 14.94 0.75
CA ALA A 22 30.71 14.53 0.72
C ALA A 22 29.75 15.73 0.81
N VAL A 23 30.01 16.68 1.74
CA VAL A 23 29.23 17.92 1.86
C VAL A 23 29.33 18.76 0.59
N ALA A 24 30.53 18.89 0.03
CA ALA A 24 30.73 19.61 -1.22
C ALA A 24 29.98 18.96 -2.40
N GLN A 25 29.94 17.62 -2.48
CA GLN A 25 29.19 16.92 -3.51
C GLN A 25 27.68 17.11 -3.38
N ILE A 26 27.11 17.07 -2.18
CA ILE A 26 25.68 17.29 -1.95
C ILE A 26 25.29 18.72 -2.28
N SER A 27 26.03 19.70 -1.76
CA SER A 27 25.83 21.12 -2.11
C SER A 27 25.91 21.34 -3.63
N LEU A 28 26.87 20.73 -4.30
CA LEU A 28 27.03 20.82 -5.74
C LEU A 28 25.83 20.23 -6.50
N ARG A 29 25.22 19.10 -6.03
CA ARG A 29 24.05 18.50 -6.66
C ARG A 29 22.83 19.42 -6.62
N PHE A 30 22.52 19.99 -5.46
CA PHE A 30 21.42 20.96 -5.33
C PHE A 30 21.68 22.26 -6.10
N ASP A 31 22.94 22.75 -6.13
CA ASP A 31 23.31 23.90 -6.94
C ASP A 31 23.16 23.65 -8.45
N LEU A 32 23.50 22.44 -8.92
CA LEU A 32 23.28 22.04 -10.32
C LEU A 32 21.78 21.94 -10.64
N ASN A 33 21.00 21.33 -9.77
CA ASN A 33 19.56 21.26 -9.94
C ASN A 33 18.93 22.67 -9.94
N ARG A 34 19.35 23.55 -9.04
CA ARG A 34 18.92 24.96 -9.01
C ARG A 34 19.16 25.64 -10.36
N LYS A 35 20.35 25.50 -10.95
CA LYS A 35 20.64 26.05 -12.29
C LYS A 35 19.73 25.48 -13.37
N ASN A 36 19.35 24.18 -13.28
CA ASN A 36 18.39 23.57 -14.19
C ASN A 36 16.99 24.16 -14.01
N ILE A 37 16.54 24.36 -12.76
CA ILE A 37 15.26 25.01 -12.45
C ILE A 37 15.26 26.46 -12.98
N GLU A 38 16.34 27.24 -12.79
CA GLU A 38 16.49 28.60 -13.29
C GLU A 38 16.37 28.66 -14.82
N ARG A 39 16.99 27.70 -15.54
CA ARG A 39 16.86 27.61 -17.01
C ARG A 39 15.42 27.34 -17.44
N GLN A 40 14.73 26.42 -16.76
CA GLN A 40 13.32 26.16 -17.04
C GLN A 40 12.46 27.39 -16.76
N ALA A 41 12.67 28.07 -15.61
CA ALA A 41 11.95 29.28 -15.27
C ALA A 41 12.17 30.41 -16.29
N ALA A 42 13.39 30.56 -16.80
CA ALA A 42 13.71 31.54 -17.83
C ALA A 42 12.98 31.26 -19.15
N SER A 43 12.82 30.00 -19.53
CA SER A 43 12.16 29.57 -20.77
C SER A 43 10.63 29.63 -20.72
N LEU A 44 10.02 29.88 -19.56
CA LEU A 44 8.56 29.93 -19.44
C LEU A 44 7.97 31.10 -20.25
N PRO A 45 6.81 30.87 -20.90
CA PRO A 45 6.02 31.95 -21.51
C PRO A 45 5.64 33.04 -20.51
N ALA A 46 5.41 34.25 -20.98
CA ALA A 46 5.08 35.39 -20.12
C ALA A 46 3.76 35.22 -19.35
N ASP A 47 2.82 34.46 -19.91
CA ASP A 47 1.51 34.15 -19.34
C ASP A 47 1.51 32.89 -18.43
N SER A 48 2.65 32.21 -18.27
CA SER A 48 2.75 31.06 -17.38
C SER A 48 2.42 31.44 -15.95
N PRO A 49 1.58 30.63 -15.23
CA PRO A 49 1.23 30.88 -13.84
C PRO A 49 2.44 30.82 -12.89
N TRP A 50 3.54 30.23 -13.34
CA TRP A 50 4.78 30.05 -12.57
C TRP A 50 5.88 31.07 -12.94
N LYS A 51 5.62 31.96 -13.89
CA LYS A 51 6.59 33.01 -14.24
C LYS A 51 6.81 33.96 -13.05
N ASN A 52 8.06 34.22 -12.72
CA ASN A 52 8.46 35.09 -11.59
C ASN A 52 7.96 34.62 -10.20
N LYS A 53 7.75 33.31 -10.02
CA LYS A 53 7.39 32.73 -8.75
C LYS A 53 8.63 32.19 -8.00
N PRO A 54 8.57 31.99 -6.67
CA PRO A 54 9.70 31.49 -5.89
C PRO A 54 10.04 30.02 -6.18
N PHE A 55 9.17 29.31 -6.89
CA PHE A 55 9.32 27.91 -7.29
C PHE A 55 8.59 27.64 -8.60
N LEU A 56 8.99 26.60 -9.31
CA LEU A 56 8.20 25.96 -10.36
C LEU A 56 7.37 24.83 -9.76
N CYS A 57 6.22 24.56 -10.37
CA CYS A 57 5.41 23.39 -10.05
C CYS A 57 5.30 22.47 -11.25
N TYR A 58 5.70 21.22 -11.06
CA TYR A 58 5.48 20.14 -12.00
C TYR A 58 4.32 19.27 -11.53
N VAL A 59 3.30 19.11 -12.36
CA VAL A 59 2.29 18.07 -12.20
C VAL A 59 2.89 16.77 -12.74
N VAL A 60 2.78 15.71 -11.96
CA VAL A 60 3.40 14.41 -12.27
C VAL A 60 2.38 13.28 -12.08
N PRO A 61 2.48 12.17 -12.85
CA PRO A 61 1.72 10.97 -12.55
C PRO A 61 2.02 10.48 -11.13
N ALA A 62 0.98 10.23 -10.32
CA ALA A 62 1.17 9.78 -8.94
C ALA A 62 1.81 8.38 -8.90
N LEU A 63 1.27 7.46 -9.69
CA LEU A 63 1.66 6.05 -9.75
C LEU A 63 2.70 5.79 -10.85
N SER A 64 3.81 6.51 -10.82
CA SER A 64 4.87 6.43 -11.83
C SER A 64 5.99 5.47 -11.40
N PRO A 65 6.62 4.74 -12.34
CA PRO A 65 7.83 3.97 -12.07
C PRO A 65 9.07 4.86 -11.84
N ILE A 66 8.97 6.17 -12.07
CA ILE A 66 10.10 7.10 -11.93
C ILE A 66 10.37 7.40 -10.46
N ARG A 67 11.58 7.08 -10.02
CA ARG A 67 12.07 7.45 -8.68
C ARG A 67 12.40 8.94 -8.64
N ARG A 68 11.55 9.74 -7.98
CA ARG A 68 11.65 11.21 -7.95
C ARG A 68 12.59 11.65 -6.83
N LEU A 69 13.75 12.17 -7.23
CA LEU A 69 14.79 12.58 -6.31
C LEU A 69 14.77 14.10 -6.06
N PRO A 70 15.27 14.56 -4.91
CA PRO A 70 15.23 15.97 -4.55
C PRO A 70 16.17 16.85 -5.37
N ASP A 71 17.10 16.25 -6.12
CA ASP A 71 18.15 16.94 -6.88
C ASP A 71 18.03 16.77 -8.40
N THR A 72 16.89 16.26 -8.90
CA THR A 72 16.66 16.07 -10.33
C THR A 72 15.25 16.52 -10.73
N LEU A 73 15.13 17.18 -11.88
CA LEU A 73 13.81 17.53 -12.44
C LEU A 73 13.06 16.26 -12.84
N PRO A 74 11.72 16.21 -12.63
CA PRO A 74 10.92 15.04 -12.99
C PRO A 74 10.80 14.91 -14.52
N PRO A 75 11.31 13.79 -15.12
CA PRO A 75 11.33 13.64 -16.59
C PRO A 75 9.94 13.38 -17.18
N ASP A 76 8.98 12.91 -16.36
CA ASP A 76 7.60 12.66 -16.71
C ASP A 76 6.64 13.75 -16.22
N GLY A 77 7.17 14.86 -15.71
CA GLY A 77 6.41 15.99 -15.20
C GLY A 77 6.18 17.09 -16.22
N VAL A 78 5.04 17.77 -16.11
CA VAL A 78 4.70 18.94 -16.91
C VAL A 78 4.58 20.15 -16.00
N ILE A 79 5.18 21.28 -16.39
CA ILE A 79 5.01 22.56 -15.67
C ILE A 79 3.59 23.05 -15.95
N ASP A 80 2.70 22.85 -15.01
CA ASP A 80 1.28 23.23 -15.08
C ASP A 80 0.75 23.60 -13.69
N ASN A 81 -0.45 24.15 -13.66
CA ASN A 81 -1.19 24.42 -12.43
C ASN A 81 -2.54 23.67 -12.35
N LYS A 82 -2.74 22.63 -13.17
CA LYS A 82 -3.99 21.87 -13.23
C LYS A 82 -3.75 20.40 -12.89
N LEU A 83 -4.48 19.91 -11.90
CA LEU A 83 -4.60 18.49 -11.58
C LEU A 83 -5.89 17.96 -12.20
N MET A 84 -5.77 17.20 -13.28
CA MET A 84 -6.89 16.62 -14.03
C MET A 84 -7.11 15.18 -13.57
N LEU A 85 -8.24 14.90 -12.92
CA LEU A 85 -8.51 13.65 -12.22
C LEU A 85 -9.85 13.05 -12.67
N VAL A 86 -9.96 11.73 -12.60
CA VAL A 86 -11.19 10.98 -12.80
C VAL A 86 -11.30 9.87 -11.77
N GLY A 87 -12.50 9.65 -11.24
CA GLY A 87 -12.73 8.58 -10.28
C GLY A 87 -14.19 8.19 -10.16
N ALA A 88 -14.44 6.97 -9.72
CA ALA A 88 -15.78 6.45 -9.46
C ALA A 88 -16.27 6.87 -8.06
N ILE A 89 -17.58 6.79 -7.84
CA ILE A 89 -18.18 7.03 -6.53
C ILE A 89 -17.61 6.02 -5.51
N GLY A 90 -17.16 6.51 -4.35
CA GLY A 90 -16.54 5.69 -3.29
C GLY A 90 -15.03 5.45 -3.46
N GLU A 91 -14.42 5.91 -4.55
CA GLU A 91 -13.00 5.73 -4.84
C GLU A 91 -12.11 6.75 -4.10
N PHE A 92 -10.87 6.37 -3.83
CA PHE A 92 -9.78 7.25 -3.40
C PHE A 92 -8.88 7.55 -4.59
N VAL A 93 -8.88 8.79 -5.05
CA VAL A 93 -8.17 9.21 -6.27
C VAL A 93 -6.84 9.86 -5.89
N PRO A 94 -5.69 9.30 -6.30
CA PRO A 94 -4.39 9.89 -6.04
C PRO A 94 -4.05 10.96 -7.08
N ALA A 95 -3.30 11.98 -6.63
CA ALA A 95 -2.64 12.96 -7.50
C ALA A 95 -1.28 13.35 -6.92
N SER A 96 -0.39 13.88 -7.73
CA SER A 96 0.92 14.31 -7.25
C SER A 96 1.46 15.51 -8.02
N PHE A 97 2.22 16.33 -7.31
CA PHE A 97 2.98 17.44 -7.89
C PHE A 97 4.29 17.66 -7.16
N ILE A 98 5.23 18.32 -7.82
CA ILE A 98 6.56 18.60 -7.29
C ILE A 98 6.80 20.11 -7.34
N LEU A 99 7.20 20.68 -6.22
CA LEU A 99 7.71 22.04 -6.15
C LEU A 99 9.22 22.02 -6.30
N CYS A 100 9.72 22.82 -7.27
CA CYS A 100 11.14 22.99 -7.57
C CYS A 100 11.55 24.41 -7.19
N PRO A 101 12.12 24.63 -5.98
CA PRO A 101 12.38 25.96 -5.46
C PRO A 101 13.55 26.67 -6.15
N LEU A 102 13.35 27.90 -6.57
CA LEU A 102 14.36 28.83 -7.08
C LEU A 102 15.06 29.59 -5.95
N GLN A 103 14.34 29.79 -4.86
CA GLN A 103 14.81 30.47 -3.65
C GLN A 103 14.26 29.76 -2.40
N GLU A 104 14.86 30.05 -1.26
CA GLU A 104 14.35 29.51 0.01
C GLU A 104 12.97 30.06 0.31
N VAL A 105 12.07 29.18 0.76
CA VAL A 105 10.78 29.49 1.37
C VAL A 105 10.80 28.89 2.78
N ARG A 106 10.79 29.76 3.81
CA ARG A 106 10.90 29.30 5.21
C ARG A 106 9.66 28.57 5.69
N LYS A 107 8.49 28.99 5.19
CA LYS A 107 7.20 28.45 5.59
C LYS A 107 6.29 28.36 4.36
N LEU A 108 6.11 27.17 3.80
CA LEU A 108 5.10 26.89 2.80
C LEU A 108 3.89 26.25 3.47
N GLU A 109 2.71 26.82 3.29
CA GLU A 109 1.42 26.26 3.68
C GLU A 109 0.59 25.97 2.44
N LEU A 110 -0.07 24.81 2.40
CA LEU A 110 -0.99 24.42 1.34
C LEU A 110 -2.43 24.57 1.85
N LYS A 111 -3.22 25.46 1.26
CA LYS A 111 -4.60 25.73 1.66
C LYS A 111 -5.57 25.23 0.60
N VAL A 112 -6.30 24.18 0.94
CA VAL A 112 -7.27 23.54 0.06
C VAL A 112 -8.63 24.21 0.20
N SER A 113 -9.32 24.42 -0.94
CA SER A 113 -10.76 24.73 -0.95
C SER A 113 -11.59 23.47 -1.13
N PRO A 114 -12.89 23.45 -0.72
CA PRO A 114 -13.80 22.39 -1.14
C PRO A 114 -13.82 22.27 -2.67
N LEU A 115 -14.11 21.07 -3.20
CA LEU A 115 -14.36 20.89 -4.62
C LEU A 115 -15.87 21.00 -4.86
N THR A 116 -16.30 21.94 -5.70
CA THR A 116 -17.71 22.21 -6.00
C THR A 116 -18.10 21.70 -7.37
N LEU A 117 -19.31 21.12 -7.49
CA LEU A 117 -19.86 20.66 -8.75
C LEU A 117 -20.10 21.83 -9.71
N MET A 118 -19.54 21.77 -10.91
CA MET A 118 -19.67 22.79 -11.93
C MET A 118 -21.02 22.72 -12.67
N GLY A 119 -21.56 23.86 -13.11
CA GLY A 119 -22.72 23.92 -14.00
C GLY A 119 -24.11 23.66 -13.36
N GLN A 120 -24.21 23.53 -12.06
CA GLN A 120 -25.48 23.34 -11.35
C GLN A 120 -25.67 24.38 -10.24
N GLU A 121 -26.26 25.53 -10.57
CA GLU A 121 -26.51 26.62 -9.61
C GLU A 121 -27.49 26.25 -8.49
N LYS A 122 -28.38 25.27 -8.69
CA LYS A 122 -29.46 24.91 -7.74
C LYS A 122 -29.10 23.76 -6.79
N LYS A 123 -28.04 23.02 -6.99
CA LYS A 123 -27.65 21.89 -6.14
C LYS A 123 -26.16 22.00 -5.83
N LYS A 124 -25.82 22.65 -4.71
CA LYS A 124 -24.44 22.68 -4.21
C LYS A 124 -24.05 21.28 -3.73
N SER A 125 -23.57 20.44 -4.66
CA SER A 125 -22.85 19.23 -4.29
C SER A 125 -21.37 19.61 -4.17
N GLU A 126 -20.76 19.23 -3.06
CA GLU A 126 -19.34 19.49 -2.81
C GLU A 126 -18.65 18.26 -2.23
N ILE A 127 -17.35 18.15 -2.49
CA ILE A 127 -16.45 17.27 -1.78
C ILE A 127 -15.74 18.15 -0.74
N PRO A 128 -16.00 17.92 0.55
CA PRO A 128 -15.48 18.76 1.63
C PRO A 128 -13.95 18.67 1.75
N VAL A 129 -13.32 19.67 2.37
CA VAL A 129 -11.85 19.76 2.51
C VAL A 129 -11.27 18.56 3.26
N GLU A 130 -11.96 18.03 4.24
CA GLU A 130 -11.55 16.85 5.01
C GLU A 130 -11.47 15.55 4.18
N ASN A 131 -11.98 15.57 2.95
CA ASN A 131 -11.87 14.49 1.99
C ASN A 131 -10.71 14.69 0.99
N VAL A 132 -9.92 15.74 1.16
CA VAL A 132 -8.72 16.03 0.37
C VAL A 132 -7.50 16.00 1.29
N ASP A 133 -6.85 14.87 1.35
CA ASP A 133 -5.65 14.68 2.15
C ASP A 133 -4.40 15.05 1.35
N ILE A 134 -3.53 15.89 1.91
CA ILE A 134 -2.24 16.27 1.30
C ILE A 134 -1.11 15.88 2.22
N ARG A 135 -0.12 15.19 1.67
CA ARG A 135 1.08 14.74 2.38
C ARG A 135 2.34 15.12 1.61
N VAL A 136 3.46 15.28 2.29
CA VAL A 136 4.77 15.34 1.66
C VAL A 136 5.30 13.92 1.45
N VAL A 137 5.87 13.66 0.28
CA VAL A 137 6.59 12.41 0.04
C VAL A 137 7.97 12.54 0.64
N LYS A 138 8.21 11.85 1.74
CA LYS A 138 9.52 11.86 2.40
C LYS A 138 10.51 11.02 1.60
N VAL A 139 11.62 11.66 1.31
CA VAL A 139 12.79 11.03 0.69
C VAL A 139 13.81 10.76 1.78
N TRP A 140 14.28 9.52 1.88
CA TRP A 140 15.21 9.08 2.92
C TRP A 140 16.18 8.01 2.42
N TRP A 141 17.12 7.61 3.26
CA TRP A 141 18.10 6.58 2.91
C TRP A 141 17.53 5.19 3.13
N GLN A 142 17.74 4.29 2.16
CA GLN A 142 17.38 2.88 2.23
C GLN A 142 18.53 2.02 1.70
N THR A 143 18.44 0.68 1.80
CA THR A 143 19.49 -0.21 1.32
C THR A 143 19.65 -0.12 -0.20
N GLY A 144 20.84 -0.45 -0.72
CA GLY A 144 21.17 -0.32 -2.12
C GLY A 144 20.39 -1.20 -3.10
N THR A 145 19.46 -2.04 -2.61
CA THR A 145 18.54 -2.84 -3.45
C THR A 145 17.11 -2.29 -3.44
N ALA A 146 16.89 -1.18 -2.72
CA ALA A 146 15.62 -0.49 -2.67
C ALA A 146 15.09 -0.08 -4.06
N TRP A 147 13.80 0.21 -4.14
CA TRP A 147 13.03 0.53 -5.35
C TRP A 147 12.69 -0.64 -6.27
N GLY A 148 13.56 -1.61 -6.44
CA GLY A 148 13.36 -2.74 -7.36
C GLY A 148 13.36 -4.10 -6.68
N SER A 149 13.72 -4.19 -5.40
CA SER A 149 13.89 -5.47 -4.71
C SER A 149 13.64 -5.37 -3.21
N TYR A 150 13.20 -6.47 -2.62
CA TYR A 150 13.09 -6.66 -1.17
C TYR A 150 14.34 -7.28 -0.54
N PHE A 151 15.37 -7.61 -1.34
CA PHE A 151 16.64 -8.07 -0.79
C PHE A 151 17.42 -6.91 -0.17
N GLY A 152 18.04 -7.15 0.98
CA GLY A 152 18.83 -6.18 1.72
C GLY A 152 20.32 -6.22 1.34
N ASP A 153 20.94 -5.03 1.35
CA ASP A 153 22.40 -4.87 1.31
C ASP A 153 22.76 -3.63 2.14
N PRO A 154 22.97 -3.77 3.47
CA PRO A 154 23.21 -2.66 4.36
C PRO A 154 24.53 -1.93 4.10
N THR A 155 25.42 -2.47 3.27
CA THR A 155 26.68 -1.83 2.86
C THR A 155 26.47 -0.72 1.83
N ARG A 156 25.30 -0.71 1.14
CA ARG A 156 24.93 0.27 0.13
C ARG A 156 23.75 1.10 0.61
N ARG A 157 23.77 2.39 0.31
CA ARG A 157 22.73 3.34 0.73
C ARG A 157 22.23 4.11 -0.48
N GLU A 158 20.93 4.08 -0.71
CA GLU A 158 20.25 4.79 -1.78
C GLU A 158 19.20 5.74 -1.24
N VAL A 159 18.93 6.79 -2.00
CA VAL A 159 17.91 7.78 -1.68
C VAL A 159 16.59 7.36 -2.31
N ILE A 160 15.57 7.17 -1.48
CA ILE A 160 14.26 6.63 -1.90
C ILE A 160 13.14 7.55 -1.45
N PRO A 161 12.23 7.98 -2.35
CA PRO A 161 10.94 8.55 -1.98
C PRO A 161 10.01 7.41 -1.52
N GLU A 162 9.38 7.56 -0.33
CA GLU A 162 8.55 6.47 0.19
C GLU A 162 7.40 6.94 1.09
N LEU A 163 7.71 7.58 2.23
CA LEU A 163 6.72 7.84 3.27
C LEU A 163 5.82 9.01 2.92
N LEU A 164 4.52 8.86 3.18
CA LEU A 164 3.52 9.91 3.02
C LEU A 164 3.29 10.58 4.38
N LEU A 165 3.97 11.69 4.65
CA LEU A 165 3.99 12.36 5.96
C LEU A 165 3.16 13.64 5.94
N HIS A 166 2.49 13.91 7.06
CA HIS A 166 1.93 15.22 7.39
C HIS A 166 2.94 16.12 8.10
N ASP A 167 3.86 15.54 8.88
CA ASP A 167 4.99 16.26 9.47
C ASP A 167 6.31 15.77 8.86
N GLU A 168 6.86 16.56 7.94
CA GLU A 168 8.14 16.25 7.29
C GLU A 168 9.29 16.04 8.30
N ASN A 169 9.21 16.68 9.48
CA ASN A 169 10.23 16.61 10.50
C ASN A 169 10.17 15.33 11.33
N LEU A 170 9.20 14.45 11.09
CA LEU A 170 9.16 13.13 11.72
C LEU A 170 10.44 12.32 11.41
N ILE A 171 10.93 12.44 10.20
CA ILE A 171 12.20 11.83 9.79
C ILE A 171 13.22 12.92 9.47
N LYS A 172 14.30 12.96 10.25
CA LYS A 172 15.48 13.77 9.94
C LYS A 172 16.45 12.94 9.10
N VAL A 173 16.80 13.44 7.93
CA VAL A 173 17.76 12.82 7.02
C VAL A 173 19.10 13.52 7.14
N ASP A 174 20.15 12.78 7.47
CA ASP A 174 21.53 13.25 7.42
C ASP A 174 22.12 12.87 6.06
N TRP A 175 22.23 13.86 5.20
CA TRP A 175 22.73 13.69 3.84
C TRP A 175 24.23 13.39 3.79
N GLU A 176 24.99 13.91 4.75
CA GLU A 176 26.44 13.71 4.84
C GLU A 176 26.79 12.29 5.30
N LYS A 177 26.17 11.86 6.40
CA LYS A 177 26.38 10.52 6.94
C LYS A 177 25.61 9.44 6.18
N ARG A 178 24.64 9.84 5.37
CA ARG A 178 23.67 8.97 4.69
C ARG A 178 22.85 8.14 5.68
N GLU A 179 22.31 8.81 6.69
CA GLU A 179 21.59 8.20 7.81
C GLU A 179 20.23 8.84 8.01
N ASN A 180 19.35 8.11 8.68
CA ASN A 180 18.04 8.57 9.08
C ASN A 180 17.90 8.57 10.60
N TYR A 181 17.12 9.53 11.10
CA TYR A 181 16.75 9.65 12.50
C TYR A 181 15.24 9.83 12.59
N LEU A 182 14.58 9.02 13.43
CA LEU A 182 13.16 9.07 13.68
C LEU A 182 12.88 9.91 14.94
N ARG A 183 11.94 10.84 14.84
CA ARG A 183 11.47 11.57 16.02
C ARG A 183 10.56 10.65 16.85
N VAL A 184 10.88 10.54 18.13
CA VAL A 184 10.09 9.82 19.13
C VAL A 184 9.64 10.83 20.18
N ASP A 185 8.34 10.86 20.46
CA ASP A 185 7.72 11.87 21.33
C ASP A 185 7.67 11.34 22.77
N TYR A 186 8.82 11.25 23.44
CA TYR A 186 8.92 10.83 24.85
C TYR A 186 8.27 11.84 25.80
N PRO A 187 7.88 11.42 27.03
CA PRO A 187 7.30 12.32 28.03
C PRO A 187 8.21 13.51 28.39
N GLU A 188 9.52 13.32 28.33
CA GLU A 188 10.55 14.33 28.61
C GLU A 188 10.75 15.31 27.44
N GLY A 189 10.12 15.04 26.31
CA GLY A 189 10.20 15.80 25.08
C GLY A 189 10.66 14.98 23.88
N PRO A 190 10.46 15.50 22.66
CA PRO A 190 10.80 14.79 21.44
C PRO A 190 12.31 14.60 21.30
N GLN A 191 12.72 13.40 20.89
CA GLN A 191 14.09 13.03 20.61
C GLN A 191 14.21 12.38 19.24
N TYR A 192 15.37 12.54 18.60
CA TYR A 192 15.68 11.87 17.35
C TYR A 192 16.53 10.62 17.63
N VAL A 193 15.96 9.46 17.34
CA VAL A 193 16.60 8.15 17.47
C VAL A 193 17.20 7.72 16.15
N TRP A 194 18.42 7.22 16.16
CA TRP A 194 19.10 6.72 14.98
C TRP A 194 18.48 5.40 14.50
N ILE A 195 18.04 5.38 13.25
CA ILE A 195 17.35 4.25 12.59
C ILE A 195 18.06 3.80 11.32
N SER A 196 19.39 3.85 11.31
CA SER A 196 20.23 3.41 10.17
C SER A 196 21.38 2.52 10.63
N ALA A 197 21.16 1.79 11.72
CA ALA A 197 22.15 0.90 12.30
C ALA A 197 22.33 -0.37 11.45
N PRO A 198 23.54 -0.70 10.98
CA PRO A 198 23.81 -1.98 10.35
C PRO A 198 23.74 -3.12 11.37
N PRO A 199 23.65 -4.39 10.92
CA PRO A 199 23.42 -5.53 11.82
C PRO A 199 24.42 -5.70 12.96
N GLU A 200 25.67 -5.25 12.76
CA GLU A 200 26.75 -5.37 13.76
C GLU A 200 26.60 -4.41 14.93
N VAL A 201 25.84 -3.33 14.77
CA VAL A 201 25.66 -2.27 15.77
C VAL A 201 24.22 -2.09 16.21
N ASP A 202 23.27 -2.73 15.52
CA ASP A 202 21.87 -2.74 15.92
C ASP A 202 21.73 -3.56 17.22
N ASP A 203 21.62 -2.86 18.35
CA ASP A 203 21.53 -3.49 19.67
C ASP A 203 20.10 -3.95 20.02
N GLY A 204 19.15 -3.75 19.11
CA GLY A 204 17.74 -4.15 19.26
C GLY A 204 17.00 -3.44 20.40
N LYS A 205 17.55 -2.35 20.95
CA LYS A 205 16.91 -1.62 22.06
C LYS A 205 15.75 -0.74 21.61
N PHE A 206 15.75 -0.30 20.35
CA PHE A 206 14.64 0.46 19.80
C PHE A 206 13.44 -0.46 19.54
N ASP A 207 12.37 -0.28 20.30
CA ASP A 207 11.13 -1.04 20.08
C ASP A 207 10.28 -0.38 18.99
N HIS A 208 10.39 -0.91 17.79
CA HIS A 208 9.68 -0.43 16.61
C HIS A 208 8.14 -0.42 16.72
N HIS A 209 7.56 -1.06 17.74
CA HIS A 209 6.11 -1.17 17.91
C HIS A 209 5.54 -0.29 19.02
N THR A 210 6.30 -0.10 20.09
CA THR A 210 5.80 0.54 21.32
C THR A 210 6.32 1.94 21.53
N GLU A 211 7.39 2.32 20.82
CA GLU A 211 7.91 3.68 20.89
C GLU A 211 6.86 4.71 20.46
N PRO A 212 6.74 5.85 21.18
CA PRO A 212 5.69 6.83 20.93
C PRO A 212 5.94 7.68 19.68
N VAL A 213 5.93 7.04 18.52
CA VAL A 213 6.03 7.69 17.22
C VAL A 213 4.64 8.23 16.83
N SER A 214 4.58 9.51 16.44
CA SER A 214 3.33 10.15 16.02
C SER A 214 3.57 11.09 14.85
N ASP A 215 2.73 10.96 13.81
CA ASP A 215 2.64 11.95 12.73
C ASP A 215 1.54 12.96 13.03
N SER A 216 1.52 14.07 12.34
CA SER A 216 0.44 15.05 12.41
C SER A 216 -0.85 14.52 11.75
N LYS A 217 -1.99 15.11 12.10
CA LYS A 217 -3.29 14.80 11.46
C LYS A 217 -3.49 15.52 10.13
N VAL A 218 -2.77 16.61 9.89
CA VAL A 218 -2.83 17.44 8.69
C VAL A 218 -1.42 17.88 8.33
N LEU A 219 -1.20 18.20 7.06
CA LEU A 219 0.11 18.68 6.59
C LEU A 219 0.54 19.94 7.34
N LEU A 220 1.64 19.84 8.05
CA LEU A 220 2.29 20.96 8.70
C LEU A 220 3.03 21.83 7.67
N PRO A 221 3.32 23.10 8.00
CA PRO A 221 4.11 23.95 7.12
C PRO A 221 5.48 23.34 6.80
N VAL A 222 5.85 23.38 5.54
CA VAL A 222 7.07 22.77 5.01
C VAL A 222 8.08 23.84 4.64
N ARG A 223 9.38 23.60 4.89
CA ARG A 223 10.47 24.47 4.39
C ARG A 223 10.91 23.98 3.02
N LEU A 224 11.10 24.90 2.09
CA LEU A 224 11.69 24.63 0.78
C LEU A 224 13.10 25.26 0.72
N LEU A 225 14.10 24.46 0.37
CA LEU A 225 15.46 24.91 0.13
C LEU A 225 15.69 25.09 -1.38
N ALA A 226 16.38 26.17 -1.77
CA ALA A 226 16.66 26.41 -3.18
C ALA A 226 17.39 25.22 -3.82
N GLY A 227 16.87 24.72 -4.93
CA GLY A 227 17.44 23.57 -5.64
C GLY A 227 17.05 22.19 -5.07
N GLU A 228 16.35 22.10 -3.93
CA GLU A 228 15.85 20.84 -3.37
C GLU A 228 14.38 20.65 -3.74
N ASN A 229 14.10 19.77 -4.70
CA ASN A 229 12.72 19.46 -5.12
C ASN A 229 11.96 18.74 -4.02
N LYS A 230 10.66 19.07 -3.89
CA LYS A 230 9.79 18.45 -2.90
C LYS A 230 8.50 17.97 -3.52
N GLN A 231 8.24 16.66 -3.41
CA GLN A 231 7.03 16.02 -3.94
C GLN A 231 5.92 16.07 -2.90
N PHE A 232 4.71 16.38 -3.34
CA PHE A 232 3.48 16.30 -2.58
C PHE A 232 2.54 15.26 -3.19
N TRP A 233 1.83 14.58 -2.33
CA TRP A 233 0.84 13.55 -2.67
C TRP A 233 -0.53 14.00 -2.19
N LEU A 234 -1.51 13.92 -3.07
CA LEU A 234 -2.92 14.13 -2.74
C LEU A 234 -3.67 12.82 -2.80
N THR A 235 -4.62 12.65 -1.88
CA THR A 235 -5.63 11.59 -1.97
C THR A 235 -7.00 12.23 -1.79
N ILE A 236 -7.88 12.10 -2.78
CA ILE A 236 -9.24 12.63 -2.73
C ILE A 236 -10.22 11.48 -2.56
N LYS A 237 -10.97 11.47 -1.45
CA LYS A 237 -12.02 10.50 -1.20
C LYS A 237 -13.34 10.97 -1.81
N ILE A 238 -13.83 10.27 -2.81
CA ILE A 238 -15.15 10.49 -3.39
C ILE A 238 -16.17 9.75 -2.51
N LEU A 239 -17.08 10.51 -1.86
CA LEU A 239 -18.06 9.92 -0.94
C LEU A 239 -19.14 9.14 -1.73
N GLU A 240 -19.73 8.13 -1.10
CA GLU A 240 -20.80 7.29 -1.68
C GLU A 240 -22.03 8.09 -2.16
N LYS A 241 -22.25 9.28 -1.57
CA LYS A 241 -23.38 10.16 -1.93
C LYS A 241 -23.02 11.29 -2.89
N THR A 242 -21.78 11.30 -3.40
CA THR A 242 -21.32 12.33 -4.33
C THR A 242 -22.03 12.19 -5.67
N SER A 243 -22.59 13.29 -6.19
CA SER A 243 -23.21 13.30 -7.52
C SER A 243 -22.17 13.18 -8.62
N ALA A 244 -22.49 12.46 -9.71
CA ALA A 244 -21.62 12.43 -10.88
C ALA A 244 -21.53 13.82 -11.55
N GLY A 245 -20.36 14.16 -12.10
CA GLY A 245 -20.12 15.42 -12.78
C GLY A 245 -18.69 15.95 -12.57
N LEU A 246 -18.42 17.12 -13.13
CA LEU A 246 -17.13 17.77 -13.02
C LEU A 246 -17.09 18.66 -11.77
N TYR A 247 -16.14 18.41 -10.88
CA TYR A 247 -15.87 19.20 -9.68
C TYR A 247 -14.62 20.03 -9.87
N GLU A 248 -14.63 21.24 -9.34
CA GLU A 248 -13.46 22.12 -9.33
C GLU A 248 -13.18 22.63 -7.92
N GLY A 249 -11.91 22.66 -7.55
CA GLY A 249 -11.37 23.24 -6.33
C GLY A 249 -9.97 23.75 -6.56
N LYS A 250 -9.31 24.28 -5.54
CA LYS A 250 -7.94 24.79 -5.65
C LYS A 250 -7.11 24.49 -4.40
N ILE A 251 -5.80 24.50 -4.60
CA ILE A 251 -4.80 24.51 -3.53
C ILE A 251 -3.99 25.82 -3.67
N ASP A 252 -4.12 26.72 -2.74
CA ASP A 252 -3.30 27.93 -2.66
C ASP A 252 -1.95 27.59 -2.00
N LEU A 253 -0.85 27.90 -2.68
CA LEU A 253 0.51 27.76 -2.19
C LEU A 253 0.94 29.07 -1.51
N VAL A 254 0.93 29.06 -0.17
CA VAL A 254 1.21 30.26 0.65
C VAL A 254 2.66 30.17 1.13
N ALA A 255 3.55 30.91 0.46
CA ALA A 255 4.97 31.01 0.79
C ALA A 255 5.20 32.24 1.69
N ASP A 256 5.72 32.02 2.89
CA ASP A 256 6.04 33.06 3.88
C ASP A 256 4.89 34.07 4.09
N GLY A 257 3.65 33.53 4.18
CA GLY A 257 2.44 34.30 4.42
C GLY A 257 1.80 34.93 3.15
N LYS A 258 2.38 34.76 1.97
CA LYS A 258 1.87 35.31 0.71
C LYS A 258 1.49 34.19 -0.26
N VAL A 259 0.31 34.29 -0.88
CA VAL A 259 -0.08 33.39 -1.97
C VAL A 259 0.85 33.58 -3.15
N SER A 260 1.66 32.55 -3.42
CA SER A 260 2.71 32.57 -4.45
C SER A 260 2.34 31.76 -5.70
N GLY A 261 1.22 31.05 -5.67
CA GLY A 261 0.66 30.27 -6.77
C GLY A 261 -0.55 29.50 -6.31
N SER A 262 -1.29 28.93 -7.26
CA SER A 262 -2.43 28.05 -6.96
C SER A 262 -2.49 26.90 -7.96
N LEU A 263 -2.80 25.71 -7.48
CA LEU A 263 -3.15 24.55 -8.30
C LEU A 263 -4.67 24.43 -8.38
N ILE A 264 -5.19 24.19 -9.57
CA ILE A 264 -6.60 23.94 -9.83
C ILE A 264 -6.82 22.42 -9.85
N ILE A 265 -7.70 21.92 -9.02
CA ILE A 265 -8.13 20.52 -9.03
C ILE A 265 -9.39 20.44 -9.89
N ARG A 266 -9.37 19.60 -10.93
CA ARG A 266 -10.54 19.21 -11.71
C ARG A 266 -10.75 17.71 -11.59
N LEU A 267 -11.85 17.32 -10.97
CA LEU A 267 -12.19 15.92 -10.74
C LEU A 267 -13.49 15.57 -11.46
N GLN A 268 -13.41 14.70 -12.46
CA GLN A 268 -14.59 14.08 -13.06
C GLN A 268 -15.05 12.90 -12.19
N VAL A 269 -16.16 13.05 -11.50
CA VAL A 269 -16.83 11.96 -10.78
C VAL A 269 -17.68 11.17 -11.78
N LEU A 270 -17.41 9.87 -11.87
CA LEU A 270 -18.10 8.95 -12.78
C LEU A 270 -19.51 8.59 -12.28
N PRO A 271 -20.48 8.26 -13.19
CA PRO A 271 -21.87 7.96 -12.82
C PRO A 271 -22.06 6.51 -12.33
N PHE A 272 -21.07 5.95 -11.66
CA PHE A 272 -21.14 4.60 -11.08
C PHE A 272 -20.15 4.44 -9.92
N SER A 273 -20.43 3.46 -9.06
CA SER A 273 -19.50 2.97 -8.03
C SER A 273 -18.80 1.72 -8.55
N LEU A 274 -17.56 1.50 -8.10
CA LEU A 274 -16.82 0.30 -8.45
C LEU A 274 -17.38 -0.92 -7.70
N PRO A 275 -17.59 -2.07 -8.38
CA PRO A 275 -18.02 -3.30 -7.73
C PRO A 275 -16.91 -3.89 -6.85
N GLU A 276 -17.26 -4.90 -6.05
CA GLU A 276 -16.24 -5.78 -5.45
C GLU A 276 -15.45 -6.49 -6.56
N PRO A 277 -14.14 -6.65 -6.42
CA PRO A 277 -13.33 -7.27 -7.46
C PRO A 277 -13.72 -8.74 -7.66
N LYS A 278 -13.85 -9.16 -8.92
CA LYS A 278 -14.14 -10.54 -9.33
C LYS A 278 -12.94 -11.13 -10.05
N THR A 279 -12.90 -12.46 -10.16
CA THR A 279 -11.82 -13.12 -10.90
C THR A 279 -11.94 -12.85 -12.40
N TYR A 280 -10.84 -12.95 -13.12
CA TYR A 280 -10.82 -12.73 -14.57
C TYR A 280 -11.68 -13.74 -15.31
N TYR A 281 -11.71 -14.99 -14.89
CA TYR A 281 -12.36 -16.10 -15.60
C TYR A 281 -13.83 -16.33 -15.19
N ASP A 282 -14.27 -15.81 -14.03
CA ASP A 282 -15.64 -16.01 -13.53
C ASP A 282 -16.11 -14.83 -12.67
N LEU A 283 -17.06 -14.04 -13.17
CA LEU A 283 -17.63 -12.89 -12.45
C LEU A 283 -18.46 -13.27 -11.21
N LYS A 284 -18.76 -14.54 -10.98
CA LYS A 284 -19.42 -15.01 -9.76
C LYS A 284 -18.43 -15.24 -8.63
N LYS A 285 -17.15 -15.44 -8.95
CA LYS A 285 -16.10 -15.69 -7.96
C LYS A 285 -15.44 -14.36 -7.53
N PRO A 286 -15.28 -14.08 -6.23
CA PRO A 286 -14.55 -12.91 -5.78
C PRO A 286 -13.05 -13.05 -6.07
N PHE A 287 -12.39 -11.93 -6.35
CA PHE A 287 -10.95 -11.82 -6.28
C PHE A 287 -10.59 -11.37 -4.86
N TYR A 288 -9.84 -12.17 -4.13
CA TYR A 288 -9.47 -11.91 -2.74
C TYR A 288 -8.27 -10.97 -2.64
N SER A 289 -8.36 -10.01 -1.72
CA SER A 289 -7.24 -9.15 -1.35
C SER A 289 -7.01 -9.26 0.16
N PHE A 290 -5.94 -9.93 0.56
CA PHE A 290 -5.54 -10.10 1.95
C PHE A 290 -4.03 -9.93 2.08
N MET A 291 -3.55 -9.73 3.29
CA MET A 291 -2.14 -9.52 3.54
C MET A 291 -1.75 -10.06 4.91
N TYR A 292 -0.60 -10.70 4.98
CA TYR A 292 -0.03 -11.09 6.28
C TYR A 292 0.19 -9.84 7.12
N ASN A 293 -0.26 -9.89 8.35
CA ASN A 293 -0.15 -8.79 9.30
C ASN A 293 -0.03 -9.31 10.74
N ASN A 294 0.30 -8.42 11.65
CA ASN A 294 0.33 -8.67 13.10
C ASN A 294 -0.71 -7.84 13.83
N CYS A 295 -1.72 -7.37 13.11
CA CYS A 295 -2.73 -6.45 13.59
C CYS A 295 -3.91 -7.23 14.16
N ASP A 296 -3.78 -7.76 15.37
CA ASP A 296 -4.86 -8.36 16.14
C ASP A 296 -4.85 -7.83 17.59
N LEU A 297 -6.01 -7.92 18.26
CA LEU A 297 -6.19 -7.34 19.58
C LEU A 297 -5.27 -7.98 20.63
N TYR A 298 -4.99 -9.28 20.52
CA TYR A 298 -4.09 -9.96 21.44
C TYR A 298 -2.66 -9.41 21.31
N THR A 299 -2.17 -9.26 20.08
CA THR A 299 -0.84 -8.73 19.79
C THR A 299 -0.73 -7.29 20.31
N HIS A 300 -1.71 -6.44 20.03
CA HIS A 300 -1.67 -5.05 20.50
C HIS A 300 -1.79 -4.93 22.03
N LEU A 301 -2.58 -5.76 22.69
CA LEU A 301 -2.61 -5.80 24.16
C LEU A 301 -1.25 -6.19 24.74
N SER A 302 -0.60 -7.20 24.16
CA SER A 302 0.73 -7.64 24.58
C SER A 302 1.78 -6.56 24.42
N LEU A 303 1.78 -5.88 23.25
CA LEU A 303 2.76 -4.81 22.95
C LEU A 303 2.54 -3.53 23.76
N ASN A 304 1.32 -3.24 24.21
CA ASN A 304 0.99 -2.01 24.94
C ASN A 304 0.75 -2.25 26.44
N GLY A 305 1.37 -3.26 27.02
CA GLY A 305 1.29 -3.52 28.47
C GLY A 305 -0.11 -3.78 29.00
N GLY A 306 -1.02 -4.25 28.17
CA GLY A 306 -2.42 -4.54 28.52
C GLY A 306 -3.36 -3.33 28.43
N ASP A 307 -2.90 -2.16 27.97
CA ASP A 307 -3.76 -0.99 27.74
C ASP A 307 -4.76 -1.27 26.60
N ARG A 308 -5.99 -1.57 27.00
CA ARG A 308 -7.05 -1.99 26.10
C ARG A 308 -7.53 -0.85 25.20
N GLU A 309 -7.62 0.36 25.73
CA GLU A 309 -8.09 1.51 24.95
C GLU A 309 -7.11 1.85 23.83
N LEU A 310 -5.82 1.88 24.15
CA LEU A 310 -4.77 2.12 23.17
C LEU A 310 -4.70 0.99 22.14
N ALA A 311 -4.78 -0.27 22.57
CA ALA A 311 -4.76 -1.44 21.68
C ALA A 311 -5.95 -1.45 20.69
N GLU A 312 -7.18 -1.20 21.17
CA GLU A 312 -8.36 -1.13 20.30
C GLU A 312 -8.29 0.09 19.36
N ARG A 313 -7.83 1.26 19.83
CA ARG A 313 -7.69 2.46 18.99
C ARG A 313 -6.71 2.23 17.84
N LYS A 314 -5.54 1.64 18.13
CA LYS A 314 -4.53 1.29 17.12
C LYS A 314 -5.07 0.29 16.12
N LEU A 315 -5.67 -0.80 16.59
CA LEU A 315 -6.23 -1.85 15.72
C LEU A 315 -7.34 -1.31 14.80
N ARG A 316 -8.23 -0.45 15.32
CA ARG A 316 -9.26 0.20 14.51
C ARG A 316 -8.68 1.07 13.41
N ALA A 317 -7.61 1.83 13.72
CA ALA A 317 -6.94 2.66 12.73
C ALA A 317 -6.28 1.82 11.61
N GLU A 318 -5.63 0.72 11.98
CA GLU A 318 -5.02 -0.21 11.03
C GLU A 318 -6.06 -0.93 10.17
N MET A 319 -7.15 -1.45 10.76
CA MET A 319 -8.24 -2.07 10.02
C MET A 319 -8.92 -1.09 9.05
N LYS A 320 -9.16 0.15 9.50
CA LYS A 320 -9.67 1.20 8.63
C LYS A 320 -8.73 1.48 7.45
N ASN A 321 -7.44 1.61 7.72
CA ASN A 321 -6.42 1.82 6.69
C ASN A 321 -6.40 0.68 5.67
N MET A 322 -6.47 -0.59 6.13
CA MET A 322 -6.54 -1.76 5.26
C MET A 322 -7.76 -1.70 4.32
N ILE A 323 -8.95 -1.43 4.86
CA ILE A 323 -10.19 -1.33 4.06
C ILE A 323 -10.13 -0.16 3.08
N GLU A 324 -9.62 1.00 3.48
CA GLU A 324 -9.46 2.17 2.61
C GLU A 324 -8.42 1.96 1.50
N HIS A 325 -7.57 0.91 1.63
CA HIS A 325 -6.65 0.45 0.60
C HIS A 325 -7.10 -0.84 -0.12
N ASN A 326 -8.41 -1.13 -0.11
CA ASN A 326 -9.01 -2.28 -0.81
C ASN A 326 -8.52 -3.66 -0.32
N LEU A 327 -8.05 -3.77 0.92
CA LEU A 327 -7.78 -5.05 1.55
C LEU A 327 -9.08 -5.57 2.16
N PHE A 328 -9.82 -6.38 1.40
CA PHE A 328 -11.19 -6.76 1.78
C PHE A 328 -11.28 -7.96 2.69
N GLN A 329 -10.26 -8.84 2.72
CA GLN A 329 -10.26 -10.01 3.58
C GLN A 329 -9.27 -9.82 4.72
N TYR A 330 -9.72 -10.12 5.94
CA TYR A 330 -8.87 -10.05 7.12
C TYR A 330 -8.10 -11.35 7.30
N LEU A 331 -6.80 -11.25 7.52
CA LEU A 331 -5.96 -12.36 7.93
C LEU A 331 -5.67 -12.20 9.42
N GLN A 332 -6.25 -13.06 10.24
CA GLN A 332 -6.00 -13.12 11.66
C GLN A 332 -4.75 -13.95 11.94
N ARG A 333 -3.86 -13.44 12.78
CA ARG A 333 -2.58 -14.11 13.03
C ARG A 333 -2.70 -15.38 13.86
N SER A 334 -3.58 -15.40 14.85
CA SER A 334 -3.79 -16.61 15.66
C SER A 334 -5.13 -16.60 16.38
N ILE A 335 -5.77 -17.74 16.37
CA ILE A 335 -6.90 -18.03 17.23
C ILE A 335 -6.35 -18.61 18.52
N ARG A 336 -6.53 -17.90 19.63
CA ARG A 336 -6.07 -18.34 20.96
C ARG A 336 -7.28 -18.52 21.86
N LEU A 337 -7.67 -19.76 22.09
CA LEU A 337 -8.81 -20.14 22.96
C LEU A 337 -8.34 -20.90 24.19
N PHE A 338 -7.16 -20.55 24.74
CA PHE A 338 -6.55 -21.29 25.84
C PHE A 338 -7.34 -21.21 27.15
N ASP A 339 -7.96 -20.07 27.39
CA ASP A 339 -8.71 -19.78 28.61
C ASP A 339 -9.86 -18.78 28.34
N ALA A 340 -10.61 -18.46 29.38
CA ALA A 340 -11.77 -17.58 29.28
C ALA A 340 -11.39 -16.13 28.87
N GLU A 341 -10.21 -15.65 29.24
CA GLU A 341 -9.77 -14.28 28.89
C GLU A 341 -9.34 -14.22 27.43
N ASN A 342 -8.53 -15.14 26.96
CA ASN A 342 -8.17 -15.23 25.54
C ASN A 342 -9.41 -15.35 24.65
N LYS A 343 -10.43 -16.09 25.08
CA LYS A 343 -11.70 -16.20 24.38
C LYS A 343 -12.44 -14.86 24.29
N LYS A 344 -12.45 -14.06 25.36
CA LYS A 344 -13.05 -12.70 25.32
C LYS A 344 -12.30 -11.79 24.36
N ILE A 345 -10.95 -11.84 24.36
CA ILE A 345 -10.11 -11.09 23.43
C ILE A 345 -10.42 -11.48 21.99
N PHE A 346 -10.53 -12.79 21.70
CA PHE A 346 -10.88 -13.29 20.37
C PHE A 346 -12.27 -12.82 19.90
N ILE A 347 -13.29 -12.92 20.77
CA ILE A 347 -14.64 -12.42 20.49
C ILE A 347 -14.59 -10.93 20.15
N ARG A 348 -13.89 -10.13 20.98
CA ARG A 348 -13.77 -8.70 20.75
C ARG A 348 -13.04 -8.38 19.45
N ASN A 349 -11.99 -9.13 19.09
CA ASN A 349 -11.30 -8.99 17.81
C ASN A 349 -12.25 -9.24 16.63
N LEU A 350 -13.09 -10.28 16.69
CA LEU A 350 -14.09 -10.54 15.63
C LEU A 350 -15.15 -9.43 15.52
N GLU A 351 -15.56 -8.83 16.64
CA GLU A 351 -16.45 -7.66 16.61
C GLU A 351 -15.79 -6.50 15.88
N LEU A 352 -14.51 -6.21 16.15
CA LEU A 352 -13.74 -5.17 15.47
C LEU A 352 -13.60 -5.46 13.97
N VAL A 353 -13.35 -6.69 13.58
CA VAL A 353 -13.31 -7.13 12.16
C VAL A 353 -14.66 -6.86 11.48
N LYS A 354 -15.79 -7.18 12.16
CA LYS A 354 -17.13 -6.88 11.65
C LYS A 354 -17.40 -5.38 11.53
N GLU A 355 -17.05 -4.62 12.56
CA GLU A 355 -17.21 -3.16 12.59
C GLU A 355 -16.41 -2.47 11.48
N ALA A 356 -15.21 -2.98 11.17
CA ALA A 356 -14.37 -2.48 10.08
C ALA A 356 -14.93 -2.79 8.68
N GLY A 357 -15.81 -3.80 8.56
CA GLY A 357 -16.47 -4.15 7.30
C GLY A 357 -15.71 -5.13 6.41
N PHE A 358 -14.77 -5.90 6.95
CA PHE A 358 -14.10 -6.97 6.21
C PHE A 358 -15.10 -7.99 5.66
N LYS A 359 -14.76 -8.56 4.50
CA LYS A 359 -15.59 -9.51 3.76
C LYS A 359 -15.09 -10.95 3.98
N PRO A 360 -15.99 -11.96 3.87
CA PRO A 360 -15.53 -13.34 3.86
C PRO A 360 -14.62 -13.64 2.64
N PRO A 361 -13.74 -14.63 2.77
CA PRO A 361 -13.46 -15.46 3.94
C PRO A 361 -12.58 -14.77 4.98
N LEU A 362 -12.57 -15.29 6.20
CA LEU A 362 -11.53 -15.03 7.18
C LEU A 362 -10.36 -15.98 6.92
N PHE A 363 -9.17 -15.42 6.78
CA PHE A 363 -7.95 -16.21 6.77
C PHE A 363 -7.38 -16.27 8.19
N ASP A 364 -7.06 -17.46 8.67
CA ASP A 364 -6.39 -17.64 9.94
C ASP A 364 -4.96 -18.10 9.69
N ALA A 365 -4.01 -17.24 10.02
CA ALA A 365 -2.61 -17.55 9.81
C ALA A 365 -2.12 -18.65 10.76
N PHE A 366 -2.72 -18.78 11.96
CA PHE A 366 -2.24 -19.74 12.96
C PHE A 366 -3.30 -20.08 13.99
N VAL A 367 -3.72 -21.32 14.03
CA VAL A 367 -4.37 -21.86 15.23
C VAL A 367 -3.26 -22.29 16.19
N SER A 368 -2.99 -21.50 17.21
CA SER A 368 -1.87 -21.80 18.08
C SER A 368 -2.25 -22.64 19.27
N SER A 369 -1.83 -23.87 19.27
CA SER A 369 -1.49 -24.59 20.49
C SER A 369 0.02 -24.84 20.62
N GLY A 370 0.84 -24.09 19.92
CA GLY A 370 2.31 -24.19 19.97
C GLY A 370 2.93 -25.30 19.12
N SER A 371 2.16 -26.10 18.44
CA SER A 371 2.70 -27.08 17.50
C SER A 371 1.85 -27.13 16.23
N PHE A 372 2.33 -26.51 15.19
CA PHE A 372 1.90 -26.69 13.82
C PHE A 372 2.08 -28.11 13.30
N TRP A 373 2.72 -28.90 14.05
CA TRP A 373 3.06 -30.26 13.82
C TRP A 373 1.87 -31.04 14.33
N PHE A 374 0.98 -31.44 13.44
CA PHE A 374 -0.10 -32.35 13.81
C PHE A 374 0.53 -33.56 14.53
N PRO A 375 0.45 -33.59 15.88
CA PRO A 375 0.89 -34.75 16.62
C PRO A 375 0.04 -35.92 16.20
N PRO A 376 0.44 -37.15 16.47
CA PRO A 376 -0.38 -38.35 16.24
C PRO A 376 -1.80 -38.13 16.74
N GLU A 377 -2.80 -38.58 15.98
CA GLU A 377 -4.25 -38.38 16.22
C GLU A 377 -4.74 -38.68 17.62
N THR A 378 -3.98 -39.44 18.36
CA THR A 378 -4.30 -39.92 19.73
C THR A 378 -3.82 -38.99 20.84
N THR A 379 -3.13 -37.90 20.54
CA THR A 379 -2.63 -36.98 21.58
C THR A 379 -3.74 -36.05 22.08
N GLU A 380 -3.78 -35.82 23.38
CA GLU A 380 -4.70 -34.89 24.04
C GLU A 380 -4.59 -33.47 23.43
N THR A 381 -3.39 -33.04 23.09
CA THR A 381 -3.12 -31.76 22.43
C THR A 381 -3.81 -31.66 21.08
N TYR A 382 -3.78 -32.72 20.26
CA TYR A 382 -4.41 -32.74 18.94
C TYR A 382 -5.95 -32.70 19.07
N GLN A 383 -6.53 -33.48 19.98
CA GLN A 383 -7.97 -33.45 20.21
C GLN A 383 -8.43 -32.09 20.73
N LYS A 384 -7.65 -31.47 21.62
CA LYS A 384 -7.90 -30.12 22.08
C LYS A 384 -7.85 -29.11 20.91
N TYR A 385 -6.88 -29.21 20.01
CA TYR A 385 -6.77 -28.35 18.83
C TYR A 385 -8.03 -28.44 17.95
N LEU A 386 -8.51 -29.64 17.64
CA LEU A 386 -9.73 -29.81 16.83
C LEU A 386 -10.97 -29.26 17.54
N LYS A 387 -11.06 -29.42 18.86
CA LYS A 387 -12.14 -28.83 19.66
C LYS A 387 -12.09 -27.30 19.62
N ASP A 388 -10.92 -26.68 19.82
CA ASP A 388 -10.73 -25.24 19.80
C ASP A 388 -11.03 -24.65 18.38
N ALA A 389 -10.61 -25.36 17.33
CA ALA A 389 -10.95 -24.98 15.95
C ALA A 389 -12.47 -25.03 15.69
N GLY A 390 -13.16 -26.07 16.20
CA GLY A 390 -14.62 -26.18 16.11
C GLY A 390 -15.34 -25.06 16.88
N GLU A 391 -14.86 -24.71 18.07
CA GLU A 391 -15.39 -23.58 18.85
C GLU A 391 -15.15 -22.24 18.16
N ALA A 392 -13.95 -22.03 17.57
CA ALA A 392 -13.64 -20.83 16.79
C ALA A 392 -14.60 -20.65 15.61
N LEU A 393 -14.87 -21.72 14.85
CA LEU A 393 -15.83 -21.69 13.74
C LEU A 393 -17.23 -21.29 14.20
N GLN A 394 -17.69 -21.77 15.36
CA GLN A 394 -18.99 -21.39 15.92
C GLN A 394 -19.02 -19.90 16.33
N LEU A 395 -17.97 -19.40 16.95
CA LEU A 395 -17.86 -17.98 17.34
C LEU A 395 -17.82 -17.07 16.11
N ILE A 396 -17.05 -17.43 15.08
CA ILE A 396 -16.95 -16.70 13.83
C ILE A 396 -18.33 -16.64 13.15
N GLU A 397 -19.02 -17.77 13.03
CA GLU A 397 -20.37 -17.83 12.45
C GLU A 397 -21.36 -16.95 13.24
N LYS A 398 -21.33 -17.03 14.56
CA LYS A 398 -22.19 -16.23 15.43
C LYS A 398 -21.97 -14.72 15.28
N ILE A 399 -20.72 -14.29 15.17
CA ILE A 399 -20.35 -12.86 15.18
C ILE A 399 -20.32 -12.27 13.76
N LEU A 400 -19.64 -12.94 12.82
CA LEU A 400 -19.47 -12.45 11.45
C LEU A 400 -20.62 -12.85 10.51
N GLY A 401 -21.47 -13.81 10.89
CA GLY A 401 -22.60 -14.28 10.07
C GLY A 401 -22.21 -15.25 8.97
N HIS A 402 -21.00 -15.78 8.97
CA HIS A 402 -20.53 -16.76 7.99
C HIS A 402 -19.54 -17.74 8.62
N ARG A 403 -19.40 -18.92 7.98
CA ARG A 403 -18.47 -19.99 8.37
C ARG A 403 -17.34 -20.20 7.35
N GLN A 404 -17.06 -19.17 6.53
CA GLN A 404 -16.01 -19.24 5.52
C GLN A 404 -14.68 -18.87 6.17
N VAL A 405 -13.95 -19.88 6.66
CA VAL A 405 -12.66 -19.71 7.33
C VAL A 405 -11.65 -20.65 6.71
N TYR A 406 -10.48 -20.10 6.37
CA TYR A 406 -9.32 -20.84 5.91
C TYR A 406 -8.31 -20.97 7.04
N PHE A 407 -8.07 -22.20 7.50
CA PHE A 407 -7.04 -22.49 8.49
C PHE A 407 -5.70 -22.73 7.82
N PHE A 408 -4.66 -22.12 8.35
CA PHE A 408 -3.32 -22.20 7.81
C PHE A 408 -2.60 -23.44 8.34
N GLY A 409 -1.96 -24.16 7.43
CA GLY A 409 -1.05 -25.25 7.75
C GLY A 409 0.37 -24.75 8.06
N TYR A 410 1.36 -25.59 7.81
CA TYR A 410 2.76 -25.21 7.94
C TYR A 410 3.17 -24.23 6.82
N ASP A 411 4.01 -23.27 7.17
CA ASP A 411 4.51 -22.30 6.22
C ASP A 411 5.61 -22.90 5.34
N GLU A 412 5.44 -22.78 4.02
CA GLU A 412 6.37 -23.33 3.02
C GLU A 412 6.81 -24.77 3.31
N PRO A 413 5.87 -25.71 3.52
CA PRO A 413 6.19 -27.04 4.01
C PRO A 413 7.03 -27.86 3.04
N GLY A 414 7.98 -28.61 3.59
CA GLY A 414 8.67 -29.65 2.86
C GLY A 414 7.79 -30.88 2.60
N ARG A 415 8.23 -31.80 1.73
CA ARG A 415 7.46 -32.99 1.35
C ARG A 415 6.97 -33.82 2.54
N SER A 416 7.85 -34.09 3.50
CA SER A 416 7.51 -34.88 4.69
C SER A 416 6.47 -34.21 5.55
N THR A 417 6.57 -32.90 5.72
CA THR A 417 5.62 -32.09 6.48
C THR A 417 4.24 -32.12 5.82
N LEU A 418 4.16 -31.90 4.50
CA LEU A 418 2.91 -31.98 3.74
C LEU A 418 2.21 -33.33 3.89
N LEU A 419 2.96 -34.42 3.88
CA LEU A 419 2.39 -35.74 4.06
C LEU A 419 1.89 -35.97 5.49
N ALA A 420 2.59 -35.42 6.48
CA ALA A 420 2.19 -35.52 7.89
C ALA A 420 0.92 -34.70 8.20
N GLU A 421 0.76 -33.54 7.58
CA GLU A 421 -0.38 -32.65 7.83
C GLU A 421 -1.70 -33.13 7.20
N ARG A 422 -1.66 -33.98 6.21
CA ARG A 422 -2.84 -34.39 5.43
C ARG A 422 -4.00 -34.93 6.27
N GLN A 423 -3.70 -35.70 7.30
CA GLN A 423 -4.76 -36.23 8.16
C GLN A 423 -5.41 -35.11 8.97
N GLY A 424 -4.62 -34.21 9.53
CA GLY A 424 -5.12 -33.05 10.26
C GLY A 424 -6.01 -32.15 9.41
N TRP A 425 -5.63 -31.92 8.14
CA TRP A 425 -6.45 -31.16 7.20
C TRP A 425 -7.80 -31.82 6.93
N LYS A 426 -7.83 -33.14 6.73
CA LYS A 426 -9.06 -33.88 6.58
C LYS A 426 -9.95 -33.77 7.81
N ASP A 427 -9.37 -33.81 9.02
CA ASP A 427 -10.12 -33.69 10.26
C ASP A 427 -10.66 -32.27 10.46
N LEU A 428 -9.91 -31.23 10.10
CA LEU A 428 -10.42 -29.88 10.07
C LEU A 428 -11.56 -29.71 9.05
N GLN A 429 -11.46 -30.32 7.87
CA GLN A 429 -12.52 -30.28 6.87
C GLN A 429 -13.81 -30.98 7.36
N LYS A 430 -13.70 -32.04 8.14
CA LYS A 430 -14.89 -32.73 8.77
C LYS A 430 -15.68 -31.80 9.69
N ILE A 431 -15.02 -30.85 10.33
CA ILE A 431 -15.68 -29.86 11.19
C ILE A 431 -16.12 -28.61 10.42
N GLY A 432 -15.91 -28.58 9.09
CA GLY A 432 -16.35 -27.50 8.19
C GLY A 432 -15.35 -26.38 7.96
N ALA A 433 -14.09 -26.56 8.36
CA ALA A 433 -13.01 -25.65 8.03
C ALA A 433 -12.57 -25.84 6.57
N LYS A 434 -11.95 -24.80 6.00
CA LYS A 434 -11.21 -24.86 4.74
C LYS A 434 -9.73 -24.76 5.05
N ILE A 435 -8.89 -25.29 4.18
CA ILE A 435 -7.45 -25.29 4.36
C ILE A 435 -6.78 -24.30 3.41
N TYR A 436 -5.86 -23.53 3.95
CA TYR A 436 -4.99 -22.61 3.26
C TYR A 436 -3.54 -23.00 3.51
N SER A 437 -2.72 -23.05 2.48
CA SER A 437 -1.30 -23.43 2.58
C SER A 437 -0.45 -22.56 1.69
N THR A 438 0.83 -22.42 2.03
CA THR A 438 1.84 -21.81 1.16
C THR A 438 2.60 -22.86 0.40
N ALA A 439 3.14 -22.51 -0.77
CA ALA A 439 3.96 -23.42 -1.56
C ALA A 439 5.21 -22.70 -2.05
N ARG A 440 6.37 -23.12 -1.55
CA ARG A 440 7.66 -22.54 -1.91
C ARG A 440 8.12 -22.91 -3.33
N THR A 441 7.81 -24.12 -3.79
CA THR A 441 8.30 -24.64 -5.07
C THR A 441 7.24 -25.42 -5.84
N ARG A 442 7.36 -25.47 -7.17
CA ARG A 442 6.48 -26.26 -8.06
C ARG A 442 6.45 -27.75 -7.71
N SER A 443 7.52 -28.29 -7.16
CA SER A 443 7.60 -29.72 -6.82
C SER A 443 6.64 -30.12 -5.69
N HIS A 444 6.18 -29.18 -4.89
CA HIS A 444 5.24 -29.43 -3.80
C HIS A 444 3.76 -29.39 -4.22
N PHE A 445 3.43 -28.78 -5.37
CA PHE A 445 2.06 -28.66 -5.86
C PHE A 445 1.30 -29.98 -5.95
N PRO A 446 1.85 -31.07 -6.52
CA PRO A 446 1.15 -32.35 -6.58
C PRO A 446 0.86 -32.96 -5.20
N LEU A 447 1.60 -32.53 -4.18
CA LEU A 447 1.42 -33.00 -2.81
C LEU A 447 0.39 -32.17 -2.04
N ILE A 448 0.27 -30.90 -2.40
CA ILE A 448 -0.67 -29.95 -1.80
C ILE A 448 -2.10 -30.24 -2.28
N GLY A 449 -2.32 -30.48 -3.56
CA GLY A 449 -3.62 -30.55 -4.23
C GLY A 449 -4.59 -31.65 -3.81
N TYR A 450 -4.42 -32.26 -2.65
CA TYR A 450 -5.32 -33.30 -2.15
C TYR A 450 -6.20 -32.89 -0.97
N ALA A 451 -5.88 -31.84 -0.28
CA ALA A 451 -6.59 -31.45 0.92
C ALA A 451 -6.87 -29.94 1.03
N GLU A 452 -6.07 -29.10 0.40
CA GLU A 452 -6.23 -27.66 0.51
C GLU A 452 -7.29 -27.13 -0.43
N ASN A 453 -8.00 -26.14 0.06
CA ASN A 453 -8.98 -25.39 -0.72
C ASN A 453 -8.36 -24.13 -1.36
N PHE A 454 -7.22 -23.69 -0.83
CA PHE A 454 -6.55 -22.46 -1.23
C PHE A 454 -5.04 -22.61 -1.10
N VAL A 455 -4.29 -22.21 -2.13
CA VAL A 455 -2.84 -22.14 -2.07
C VAL A 455 -2.35 -20.72 -2.31
N ASN A 456 -1.38 -20.30 -1.54
CA ASN A 456 -0.67 -19.05 -1.77
C ASN A 456 0.74 -19.38 -2.27
N CYS A 457 1.10 -18.93 -3.46
CA CYS A 457 2.34 -19.32 -4.10
C CYS A 457 3.14 -18.10 -4.62
N PRO A 458 4.47 -18.24 -4.78
CA PRO A 458 5.31 -17.14 -5.26
C PRO A 458 5.29 -16.94 -6.77
N GLU A 459 4.61 -17.79 -7.54
CA GLU A 459 4.54 -17.68 -9.00
C GLU A 459 3.21 -17.10 -9.46
N ASN A 460 3.23 -16.28 -10.52
CA ASN A 460 2.05 -15.62 -11.09
C ASN A 460 1.79 -16.05 -12.55
N LYS A 461 1.86 -17.36 -12.83
CA LYS A 461 1.65 -17.90 -14.17
C LYS A 461 0.24 -18.48 -14.33
N ARG A 462 -0.44 -18.14 -15.44
CA ARG A 462 -1.78 -18.63 -15.78
C ARG A 462 -1.88 -20.16 -15.73
N GLU A 463 -0.87 -20.87 -16.25
CA GLU A 463 -0.81 -22.34 -16.21
C GLU A 463 -0.90 -22.93 -14.79
N MET A 464 -0.37 -22.20 -13.80
CA MET A 464 -0.47 -22.60 -12.39
C MET A 464 -1.88 -22.45 -11.86
N ALA A 465 -2.54 -21.33 -12.15
CA ALA A 465 -3.93 -21.10 -11.78
C ALA A 465 -4.86 -22.14 -12.41
N GLU A 466 -4.71 -22.43 -13.70
CA GLU A 466 -5.50 -23.43 -14.41
C GLU A 466 -5.38 -24.83 -13.81
N LYS A 467 -4.16 -25.26 -13.45
CA LYS A 467 -3.95 -26.55 -12.76
C LYS A 467 -4.68 -26.61 -11.41
N TRP A 468 -4.67 -25.51 -10.66
CA TRP A 468 -5.33 -25.42 -9.36
C TRP A 468 -6.86 -25.44 -9.51
N HIS A 469 -7.37 -24.73 -10.50
CA HIS A 469 -8.80 -24.73 -10.83
C HIS A 469 -9.33 -26.09 -11.29
N LEU A 470 -8.52 -26.90 -11.97
CA LEU A 470 -8.89 -28.28 -12.32
C LEU A 470 -9.21 -29.15 -11.09
N LEU A 471 -8.63 -28.82 -9.93
CA LEU A 471 -8.90 -29.46 -8.65
C LEU A 471 -10.03 -28.77 -7.87
N ASN A 472 -10.68 -27.76 -8.45
CA ASN A 472 -11.67 -26.91 -7.79
C ASN A 472 -11.14 -26.17 -6.55
N HIS A 473 -9.87 -25.73 -6.60
CA HIS A 473 -9.17 -25.01 -5.55
C HIS A 473 -8.88 -23.57 -6.00
N ASN A 474 -8.67 -22.67 -5.05
CA ASN A 474 -8.29 -21.27 -5.31
C ASN A 474 -6.78 -21.08 -5.19
N ILE A 475 -6.25 -20.05 -5.84
CA ILE A 475 -4.84 -19.70 -5.83
C ILE A 475 -4.63 -18.19 -5.66
N ALA A 476 -3.69 -17.80 -4.79
CA ALA A 476 -3.21 -16.42 -4.66
C ALA A 476 -1.69 -16.36 -4.78
N SER A 477 -1.13 -15.14 -4.75
CA SER A 477 0.31 -14.94 -4.75
C SER A 477 0.75 -14.12 -3.53
N TYR A 478 1.85 -14.54 -2.86
CA TYR A 478 2.38 -13.88 -1.66
C TYR A 478 3.78 -13.28 -1.84
N ALA A 479 4.51 -13.67 -2.87
CA ALA A 479 5.91 -13.31 -3.04
C ALA A 479 6.26 -13.03 -4.50
N THR A 480 5.54 -12.07 -5.11
CA THR A 480 5.83 -11.66 -6.49
C THR A 480 5.97 -10.15 -6.68
N PRO A 481 6.93 -9.55 -6.03
CA PRO A 481 7.76 -9.95 -4.89
C PRO A 481 7.01 -9.82 -3.55
N HIS A 482 7.68 -10.14 -2.45
CA HIS A 482 7.28 -9.65 -1.13
C HIS A 482 7.24 -8.12 -1.11
N THR A 483 6.55 -7.54 -0.15
CA THR A 483 6.62 -6.10 0.14
C THR A 483 8.07 -5.67 0.32
N GLY A 484 8.39 -4.45 -0.05
CA GLY A 484 9.72 -3.90 0.05
C GLY A 484 10.08 -2.97 -1.10
N PRO A 485 9.80 -3.30 -2.39
CA PRO A 485 9.95 -2.32 -3.46
C PRO A 485 9.01 -1.14 -3.25
N GLU A 486 9.57 0.08 -3.23
CA GLU A 486 8.81 1.31 -3.00
C GLU A 486 8.19 1.88 -4.29
N ASN A 487 8.40 1.22 -5.41
CA ASN A 487 7.90 1.61 -6.71
C ASN A 487 6.37 1.41 -6.82
N PRO A 488 5.55 2.47 -6.83
CA PRO A 488 4.09 2.35 -6.79
C PRO A 488 3.50 1.75 -8.06
N ASP A 489 4.08 2.00 -9.25
CA ASP A 489 3.64 1.39 -10.51
C ASP A 489 3.91 -0.12 -10.50
N PHE A 490 5.07 -0.52 -10.01
CA PHE A 490 5.44 -1.94 -9.91
C PHE A 490 4.48 -2.69 -8.97
N VAL A 491 4.15 -2.12 -7.81
CA VAL A 491 3.20 -2.71 -6.86
C VAL A 491 1.79 -2.76 -7.44
N ARG A 492 1.33 -1.69 -8.10
CA ARG A 492 0.05 -1.63 -8.83
C ARG A 492 -0.08 -2.77 -9.85
N ARG A 493 0.97 -3.01 -10.66
CA ARG A 493 0.98 -4.07 -11.68
C ARG A 493 0.95 -5.45 -11.07
N THR A 494 1.86 -5.71 -10.11
CA THR A 494 2.09 -7.04 -9.56
C THR A 494 0.96 -7.54 -8.68
N HIS A 495 0.25 -6.65 -7.96
CA HIS A 495 -0.92 -7.01 -7.16
C HIS A 495 -2.26 -6.78 -7.88
N GLY A 496 -2.22 -6.14 -9.04
CA GLY A 496 -3.37 -5.81 -9.88
C GLY A 496 -3.50 -6.73 -11.10
N LEU A 497 -3.44 -6.10 -12.28
CA LEU A 497 -3.77 -6.76 -13.55
C LEU A 497 -2.88 -7.96 -13.90
N ILE A 498 -1.65 -8.04 -13.42
CA ILE A 498 -0.79 -9.21 -13.66
C ILE A 498 -1.39 -10.48 -13.04
N LEU A 499 -1.82 -10.44 -11.78
CA LEU A 499 -2.46 -11.59 -11.13
C LEU A 499 -3.85 -11.84 -11.71
N TYR A 500 -4.61 -10.78 -11.94
CA TYR A 500 -5.95 -10.84 -12.51
C TYR A 500 -5.96 -11.58 -13.86
N LYS A 501 -5.15 -11.15 -14.82
CA LYS A 501 -5.06 -11.77 -16.15
C LYS A 501 -4.36 -13.14 -16.14
N ALA A 502 -3.60 -13.45 -15.10
CA ALA A 502 -3.07 -14.79 -14.86
C ALA A 502 -4.10 -15.76 -14.25
N ASN A 503 -5.38 -15.38 -14.17
CA ASN A 503 -6.46 -16.17 -13.59
C ASN A 503 -6.28 -16.52 -12.11
N PHE A 504 -5.52 -15.72 -11.35
CA PHE A 504 -5.42 -15.90 -9.92
C PHE A 504 -6.73 -15.47 -9.23
N ASP A 505 -7.02 -16.09 -8.09
CA ASP A 505 -8.20 -15.80 -7.28
C ASP A 505 -7.94 -14.71 -6.25
N GLY A 506 -6.71 -14.22 -6.15
CA GLY A 506 -6.38 -13.15 -5.22
C GLY A 506 -4.90 -12.82 -5.10
N THR A 507 -4.63 -11.82 -4.27
CA THR A 507 -3.32 -11.44 -3.77
C THR A 507 -3.27 -11.62 -2.26
N GLY A 508 -2.26 -12.35 -1.75
CA GLY A 508 -2.08 -12.65 -0.33
C GLY A 508 -0.66 -12.31 0.12
N ASN A 509 -0.25 -11.05 -0.03
CA ASN A 509 1.15 -10.65 0.06
C ASN A 509 1.72 -10.67 1.48
N TYR A 510 3.02 -10.83 1.60
CA TYR A 510 3.82 -10.71 2.82
C TYR A 510 4.66 -9.42 2.74
N LYS A 511 4.44 -8.35 3.58
CA LYS A 511 3.34 -8.25 4.53
C LYS A 511 2.96 -6.77 4.76
N TYR A 512 1.95 -6.49 5.59
CA TYR A 512 1.46 -5.13 5.87
C TYR A 512 2.54 -4.26 6.51
N TYR A 513 3.18 -4.73 7.59
CA TYR A 513 4.46 -4.23 8.11
C TYR A 513 5.22 -5.31 8.88
N ASP A 514 6.52 -5.19 8.95
CA ASP A 514 7.41 -6.18 9.60
C ASP A 514 7.22 -6.22 11.12
N GLN A 515 7.77 -7.26 11.76
CA GLN A 515 7.72 -7.44 13.21
C GLN A 515 8.94 -6.87 13.93
N HIS A 516 10.10 -6.84 13.27
CA HIS A 516 11.36 -6.66 13.98
C HIS A 516 12.23 -5.49 13.49
N LYS A 517 12.05 -5.03 12.26
CA LYS A 517 12.98 -4.08 11.63
C LYS A 517 12.27 -2.97 10.88
N ILE A 518 11.11 -2.57 11.36
CA ILE A 518 10.18 -1.70 10.66
C ILE A 518 10.85 -0.39 10.23
N TRP A 519 11.49 0.30 11.17
CA TRP A 519 12.07 1.62 10.94
C TRP A 519 13.55 1.58 10.50
N ASN A 520 14.21 0.41 10.58
CA ASN A 520 15.62 0.27 10.23
C ASN A 520 15.84 -0.71 9.08
N ASP A 521 15.81 -0.21 7.85
CA ASP A 521 16.01 -0.99 6.64
C ASP A 521 17.42 -1.61 6.52
N PHE A 522 18.38 -1.11 7.30
CA PHE A 522 19.78 -1.55 7.25
C PHE A 522 20.10 -2.71 8.20
N ALA A 523 19.18 -3.13 9.04
CA ALA A 523 19.43 -4.13 10.09
C ALA A 523 19.53 -5.59 9.58
N SER A 524 19.69 -5.86 8.28
CA SER A 524 19.81 -7.20 7.75
C SER A 524 20.61 -7.27 6.45
N TYR A 525 21.39 -8.33 6.29
CA TYR A 525 22.10 -8.67 5.05
C TYR A 525 21.25 -9.47 4.05
N GLN A 526 20.07 -9.92 4.43
CA GLN A 526 19.27 -10.79 3.59
C GLN A 526 18.02 -10.11 3.04
N TYR A 527 17.21 -9.51 3.91
CA TYR A 527 15.94 -8.89 3.54
C TYR A 527 15.83 -7.51 4.15
N ARG A 528 15.24 -6.60 3.40
CA ARG A 528 14.74 -5.32 3.88
C ARG A 528 13.49 -5.54 4.74
N GLY A 529 13.05 -4.50 5.45
CA GLY A 529 11.75 -4.50 6.09
C GLY A 529 10.62 -4.73 5.07
N PHE A 530 9.67 -5.61 5.39
CA PHE A 530 8.51 -5.89 4.53
C PHE A 530 7.37 -4.94 4.92
N ASN A 531 7.40 -3.71 4.40
CA ASN A 531 6.50 -2.65 4.82
C ASN A 531 5.67 -2.09 3.67
N MET A 532 4.33 -2.14 3.80
CA MET A 532 3.39 -1.30 3.05
C MET A 532 3.09 -0.01 3.82
N VAL A 533 3.16 -0.06 5.15
CA VAL A 533 2.96 1.07 6.04
C VAL A 533 3.97 1.03 7.18
N TYR A 534 4.13 2.14 7.89
CA TYR A 534 4.97 2.22 9.07
C TYR A 534 4.12 2.50 10.30
N PRO A 535 4.18 1.68 11.37
CA PRO A 535 3.33 1.83 12.53
C PRO A 535 3.69 3.08 13.33
N THR A 536 2.65 3.73 13.84
CA THR A 536 2.73 4.77 14.86
C THR A 536 2.05 4.30 16.15
N ARG A 537 2.11 5.10 17.20
CA ARG A 537 1.46 4.75 18.47
C ARG A 537 -0.05 4.51 18.32
N THR A 538 -0.72 5.22 17.43
CA THR A 538 -2.19 5.19 17.31
C THR A 538 -2.72 4.83 15.94
N GLY A 539 -1.86 4.44 15.01
CA GLY A 539 -2.22 4.11 13.63
C GLY A 539 -0.99 3.76 12.79
N VAL A 540 -0.98 4.21 11.55
CA VAL A 540 0.08 3.95 10.57
C VAL A 540 0.37 5.18 9.71
N ILE A 541 1.56 5.20 9.13
CA ILE A 541 1.98 6.10 8.05
C ILE A 541 1.93 5.30 6.75
N ASP A 542 1.22 5.82 5.77
CA ASP A 542 1.14 5.24 4.44
C ASP A 542 2.43 5.45 3.65
N THR A 543 2.60 4.64 2.62
CA THR A 543 3.70 4.74 1.66
C THR A 543 3.16 4.84 0.23
N ILE A 544 4.02 5.29 -0.69
CA ILE A 544 3.63 5.35 -2.11
C ILE A 544 3.36 3.96 -2.70
N GLN A 545 4.03 2.89 -2.23
CA GLN A 545 3.75 1.52 -2.65
C GLN A 545 2.40 1.02 -2.14
N TRP A 546 1.94 1.45 -0.97
CA TRP A 546 0.62 1.12 -0.45
C TRP A 546 -0.50 1.75 -1.29
N GLU A 547 -0.30 3.00 -1.73
CA GLU A 547 -1.15 3.65 -2.73
C GLU A 547 -1.15 2.88 -4.06
N GLY A 548 0.00 2.35 -4.47
CA GLY A 548 0.12 1.46 -5.64
C GLY A 548 -0.71 0.18 -5.48
N PHE A 549 -0.70 -0.44 -4.31
CA PHE A 549 -1.54 -1.61 -4.02
C PHE A 549 -3.03 -1.30 -4.17
N ARG A 550 -3.51 -0.19 -3.54
CA ARG A 550 -4.90 0.24 -3.69
C ARG A 550 -5.30 0.40 -5.15
N ALA A 551 -4.48 1.10 -5.91
CA ALA A 551 -4.74 1.34 -7.32
C ALA A 551 -4.74 0.05 -8.16
N GLY A 552 -3.90 -0.94 -7.82
CA GLY A 552 -3.89 -2.25 -8.47
C GLY A 552 -5.22 -3.00 -8.29
N ILE A 553 -5.79 -2.95 -7.08
CA ILE A 553 -7.11 -3.55 -6.81
C ILE A 553 -8.23 -2.74 -7.49
N ASP A 554 -8.12 -1.40 -7.54
CA ASP A 554 -9.08 -0.57 -8.28
C ASP A 554 -9.04 -0.86 -9.78
N ASP A 555 -7.88 -1.13 -10.39
CA ASP A 555 -7.80 -1.57 -11.80
C ASP A 555 -8.57 -2.88 -12.03
N ILE A 556 -8.50 -3.85 -11.10
CA ILE A 556 -9.31 -5.07 -11.16
C ILE A 556 -10.80 -4.76 -11.02
N ARG A 557 -11.20 -3.81 -10.17
CA ARG A 557 -12.59 -3.39 -9.99
C ARG A 557 -13.13 -2.72 -11.27
N TYR A 558 -12.33 -1.87 -11.94
CA TYR A 558 -12.68 -1.30 -13.24
C TYR A 558 -12.82 -2.38 -14.33
N ALA A 559 -11.89 -3.33 -14.39
CA ALA A 559 -11.98 -4.46 -15.30
C ALA A 559 -13.22 -5.35 -15.01
N THR A 560 -13.56 -5.51 -13.73
CA THR A 560 -14.79 -6.22 -13.32
C THR A 560 -16.04 -5.50 -13.79
N GLU A 561 -16.14 -4.16 -13.60
CA GLU A 561 -17.29 -3.37 -14.08
C GLU A 561 -17.38 -3.40 -15.60
N LEU A 562 -16.25 -3.30 -16.32
CA LEU A 562 -16.22 -3.43 -17.76
C LEU A 562 -16.81 -4.77 -18.22
N LYS A 563 -16.42 -5.88 -17.61
CA LYS A 563 -16.93 -7.23 -17.94
C LYS A 563 -18.41 -7.38 -17.59
N ILE A 564 -18.86 -6.85 -16.45
CA ILE A 564 -20.28 -6.83 -16.08
C ILE A 564 -21.10 -6.05 -17.12
N MET A 565 -20.61 -4.90 -17.56
CA MET A 565 -21.30 -4.10 -18.60
C MET A 565 -21.28 -4.80 -19.95
N ALA A 566 -20.18 -5.48 -20.30
CA ALA A 566 -20.08 -6.26 -21.52
C ALA A 566 -21.06 -7.45 -21.52
N GLU A 567 -21.21 -8.19 -20.42
CA GLU A 567 -22.21 -9.26 -20.29
C GLU A 567 -23.64 -8.74 -20.45
N LYS A 568 -23.97 -7.62 -19.82
CA LYS A 568 -25.27 -6.95 -19.97
C LYS A 568 -25.54 -6.53 -21.42
N ALA A 569 -24.52 -6.00 -22.10
CA ALA A 569 -24.62 -5.57 -23.48
C ALA A 569 -24.83 -6.77 -24.42
N ILE A 570 -24.11 -7.86 -24.23
CA ILE A 570 -24.28 -9.10 -24.99
C ILE A 570 -25.68 -9.68 -24.77
N ALA A 571 -26.14 -9.72 -23.52
CA ALA A 571 -27.47 -10.23 -23.16
C ALA A 571 -28.62 -9.36 -23.72
N SER A 572 -28.38 -8.07 -23.98
CA SER A 572 -29.39 -7.16 -24.53
C SER A 572 -29.77 -7.45 -25.98
N GLY A 573 -28.91 -8.12 -26.74
CA GLY A 573 -29.07 -8.37 -28.18
C GLY A 573 -28.96 -7.15 -29.08
N LYS A 574 -28.73 -5.93 -28.55
CA LYS A 574 -28.54 -4.69 -29.32
C LYS A 574 -27.22 -4.77 -30.09
N LEU A 575 -27.26 -4.73 -31.43
CA LEU A 575 -26.09 -5.00 -32.29
C LEU A 575 -24.88 -4.14 -31.94
N ASP A 576 -25.04 -2.82 -31.77
CA ASP A 576 -23.96 -1.90 -31.49
C ASP A 576 -23.37 -2.14 -30.08
N ALA A 577 -24.21 -2.43 -29.10
CA ALA A 577 -23.77 -2.75 -27.74
C ALA A 577 -23.01 -4.10 -27.71
N VAL A 578 -23.51 -5.13 -28.42
CA VAL A 578 -22.84 -6.43 -28.55
C VAL A 578 -21.49 -6.28 -29.25
N TYR A 579 -21.43 -5.51 -30.34
CA TYR A 579 -20.17 -5.25 -31.04
C TYR A 579 -19.14 -4.55 -30.13
N LEU A 580 -19.55 -3.48 -29.46
CA LEU A 580 -18.67 -2.73 -28.55
C LEU A 580 -18.21 -3.60 -27.38
N ALA A 581 -19.10 -4.41 -26.80
CA ALA A 581 -18.76 -5.33 -25.71
C ALA A 581 -17.71 -6.35 -26.13
N LYS A 582 -17.86 -6.99 -27.28
CA LYS A 582 -16.86 -7.94 -27.81
C LYS A 582 -15.51 -7.25 -28.06
N LYS A 583 -15.53 -6.05 -28.66
CA LYS A 583 -14.32 -5.26 -28.87
C LYS A 583 -13.62 -4.95 -27.57
N ALA A 584 -14.33 -4.53 -26.53
CA ALA A 584 -13.79 -4.21 -25.22
C ALA A 584 -13.16 -5.43 -24.53
N LEU A 585 -13.80 -6.61 -24.62
CA LEU A 585 -13.27 -7.85 -24.03
C LEU A 585 -12.00 -8.31 -24.75
N ILE A 586 -11.96 -8.22 -26.10
CA ILE A 586 -10.75 -8.53 -26.88
C ILE A 586 -9.61 -7.56 -26.50
N TRP A 587 -9.91 -6.27 -26.46
CA TRP A 587 -8.92 -5.26 -26.06
C TRP A 587 -8.36 -5.53 -24.66
N LEU A 588 -9.20 -5.90 -23.69
CA LEU A 588 -8.74 -6.22 -22.32
C LEU A 588 -7.84 -7.46 -22.32
N GLU A 589 -8.18 -8.50 -23.12
CA GLU A 589 -7.34 -9.71 -23.24
C GLU A 589 -5.99 -9.41 -23.90
N GLU A 590 -5.96 -8.54 -24.93
CA GLU A 590 -4.74 -8.20 -25.67
C GLU A 590 -3.86 -7.16 -24.98
N THR A 591 -4.39 -6.44 -23.98
CA THR A 591 -3.61 -5.45 -23.22
C THR A 591 -2.43 -6.11 -22.53
N ASP A 592 -1.20 -5.59 -22.75
CA ASP A 592 0.02 -6.03 -22.05
C ASP A 592 0.10 -5.33 -20.69
N GLU A 593 -0.39 -5.98 -19.66
CA GLU A 593 -0.41 -5.46 -18.28
C GLU A 593 0.98 -5.21 -17.68
N LYS A 594 2.02 -5.74 -18.30
CA LYS A 594 3.42 -5.56 -17.85
C LYS A 594 4.08 -4.32 -18.42
N LYS A 595 3.64 -3.86 -19.62
CA LYS A 595 4.30 -2.79 -20.36
C LYS A 595 3.41 -1.58 -20.63
N ALA A 596 2.08 -1.79 -20.73
CA ALA A 596 1.17 -0.70 -21.02
C ALA A 596 1.20 0.37 -19.92
N ASP A 597 0.92 1.61 -20.28
CA ASP A 597 0.64 2.67 -19.33
C ASP A 597 -0.70 2.39 -18.63
N LEU A 598 -0.67 2.08 -17.34
CA LEU A 598 -1.88 1.66 -16.62
C LEU A 598 -2.88 2.80 -16.38
N ASP A 599 -2.46 4.05 -16.41
CA ASP A 599 -3.39 5.19 -16.35
C ASP A 599 -4.18 5.28 -17.66
N THR A 600 -3.52 5.10 -18.79
CA THR A 600 -4.17 4.99 -20.11
C THR A 600 -5.09 3.78 -20.18
N VAL A 601 -4.67 2.61 -19.66
CA VAL A 601 -5.49 1.41 -19.61
C VAL A 601 -6.77 1.64 -18.79
N ARG A 602 -6.67 2.28 -17.63
CA ARG A 602 -7.81 2.62 -16.77
C ARG A 602 -8.77 3.58 -17.48
N LEU A 603 -8.25 4.62 -18.11
CA LEU A 603 -9.06 5.58 -18.87
C LEU A 603 -9.81 4.90 -20.04
N GLU A 604 -9.20 3.94 -20.73
CA GLU A 604 -9.87 3.21 -21.80
C GLU A 604 -10.92 2.24 -21.25
N MET A 605 -10.70 1.58 -20.11
CA MET A 605 -11.77 0.82 -19.42
C MET A 605 -12.96 1.73 -19.09
N ILE A 606 -12.71 2.91 -18.53
CA ILE A 606 -13.76 3.90 -18.23
C ILE A 606 -14.52 4.31 -19.50
N ASN A 607 -13.82 4.59 -20.61
CA ASN A 607 -14.42 4.93 -21.89
C ASN A 607 -15.35 3.81 -22.40
N TYR A 608 -14.92 2.54 -22.37
CA TYR A 608 -15.77 1.41 -22.74
C TYR A 608 -16.99 1.30 -21.82
N ILE A 609 -16.81 1.41 -20.50
CA ILE A 609 -17.91 1.32 -19.53
C ILE A 609 -18.97 2.39 -19.82
N LEU A 610 -18.57 3.65 -19.99
CA LEU A 610 -19.50 4.77 -20.25
C LEU A 610 -20.28 4.56 -21.55
N ARG A 611 -19.58 4.24 -22.63
CA ARG A 611 -20.22 3.99 -23.94
C ARG A 611 -21.18 2.80 -23.92
N LEU A 612 -20.84 1.72 -23.21
CA LEU A 612 -21.75 0.58 -23.04
C LEU A 612 -22.99 0.97 -22.23
N ARG A 613 -22.82 1.80 -21.19
CA ARG A 613 -23.95 2.31 -20.39
C ARG A 613 -24.90 3.15 -21.26
N ASP A 614 -24.36 4.04 -22.09
CA ASP A 614 -25.15 4.90 -22.98
C ASP A 614 -25.96 4.05 -23.98
N LEU A 615 -25.33 3.10 -24.70
CA LEU A 615 -25.98 2.20 -25.62
C LEU A 615 -27.08 1.33 -24.97
N LEU A 616 -26.88 0.96 -23.69
CA LEU A 616 -27.89 0.21 -22.95
C LEU A 616 -29.05 1.09 -22.46
N ALA A 617 -28.82 2.38 -22.21
CA ALA A 617 -29.87 3.33 -21.85
C ALA A 617 -30.73 3.76 -23.04
N GLU A 618 -30.15 3.91 -24.23
CA GLU A 618 -30.84 4.19 -25.48
C GLU A 618 -31.83 3.06 -25.83
N GLY A 619 -33.10 3.22 -25.55
CA GLY A 619 -34.17 2.23 -25.83
C GLY A 619 -35.04 1.91 -24.63
N LYS A 620 -34.84 2.67 -23.52
CA LYS A 620 -35.81 2.71 -22.41
C LYS A 620 -36.74 3.93 -22.46
N GLN A 621 -36.72 4.67 -23.62
CA GLN A 621 -37.68 5.76 -23.88
C GLN A 621 -38.90 5.25 -24.62
#